data_3e1a8dbf20a09a64c700ca58d4af5fb1
#
_entry.id   3e1a8dbf20a09a64c700ca58d4af5fb1
#
_cell.length_a   1.000
_cell.length_b   1.000
_cell.length_c   1.000
_cell.angle_alpha   90.00
_cell.angle_beta   90.00
_cell.angle_gamma   90.00
#
_symmetry.space_group_name_H-M   'P 1'
#
loop_
_entity.id
_entity.type
_entity.pdbx_description
1 polymer ?
#
loop_
_entity_poly.entity_id
_entity_poly.type
_entity_poly.pdbx_seq_one_letter_code
_entity_poly.pdbx_strand_id
1 'polypeptide(L)'
;MHHGRVVESGPSLEVLQDPRHPYTQRLVKAAPSLASRRIESAHARGIQVTDDELLGASLGSSATEEILRVEHLTKVFEVRGAKGKDKTLTAVDDVSFGIRKGTTTALVGESGSGKSTVANIILNLIDPTSGKVFHDGVDLSTLGPKELFALRRIMQPVFQNPYGSLDPMYSIYRVIEEPLRVHGVGGRKERNERVAELLDMV
;
A
#
# COMPACT_ATOMS: atom_id res chain seq x y z
N MET A 1 -12.38 3.62 -3.23
CA MET A 1 -12.79 2.68 -4.30
C MET A 1 -14.17 2.09 -4.02
N HIS A 2 -14.95 1.83 -5.07
CA HIS A 2 -16.28 1.20 -4.98
C HIS A 2 -16.42 0.26 -6.19
N HIS A 3 -16.81 -0.99 -5.95
CA HIS A 3 -16.94 -2.04 -6.98
C HIS A 3 -15.74 -2.13 -7.95
N GLY A 4 -14.53 -2.08 -7.41
CA GLY A 4 -13.29 -2.20 -8.19
C GLY A 4 -12.82 -0.93 -8.90
N ARG A 5 -13.57 0.17 -8.85
CA ARG A 5 -13.25 1.45 -9.51
C ARG A 5 -12.84 2.53 -8.52
N VAL A 6 -11.96 3.43 -8.93
CA VAL A 6 -11.70 4.68 -8.22
C VAL A 6 -12.83 5.65 -8.55
N VAL A 7 -13.60 6.06 -7.54
CA VAL A 7 -14.74 6.98 -7.71
C VAL A 7 -14.38 8.42 -7.37
N GLU A 8 -13.34 8.63 -6.57
CA GLU A 8 -12.82 9.94 -6.21
C GLU A 8 -11.35 9.84 -5.82
N SER A 9 -10.54 10.83 -6.21
CA SER A 9 -9.13 10.97 -5.83
C SER A 9 -8.80 12.44 -5.64
N GLY A 10 -7.85 12.73 -4.77
CA GLY A 10 -7.40 14.10 -4.48
C GLY A 10 -6.55 14.16 -3.21
N PRO A 11 -6.08 15.36 -2.82
CA PRO A 11 -5.43 15.59 -1.54
C PRO A 11 -6.30 15.08 -0.39
N SER A 12 -5.69 14.45 0.61
CA SER A 12 -6.43 13.78 1.70
C SER A 12 -7.38 14.73 2.44
N LEU A 13 -6.99 15.98 2.65
CA LEU A 13 -7.85 17.01 3.27
C LEU A 13 -9.09 17.30 2.44
N GLU A 14 -8.95 17.53 1.12
CA GLU A 14 -10.08 17.79 0.25
C GLU A 14 -11.07 16.62 0.25
N VAL A 15 -10.58 15.39 0.06
CA VAL A 15 -11.43 14.20 0.00
C VAL A 15 -12.11 13.90 1.34
N LEU A 16 -11.49 14.24 2.48
CA LEU A 16 -12.05 13.99 3.80
C LEU A 16 -12.95 15.12 4.32
N GLN A 17 -12.64 16.38 4.00
CA GLN A 17 -13.40 17.55 4.47
C GLN A 17 -14.52 17.98 3.52
N ASP A 18 -14.28 17.88 2.20
CA ASP A 18 -15.25 18.27 1.16
C ASP A 18 -15.41 17.16 0.10
N PRO A 19 -15.87 15.96 0.49
CA PRO A 19 -16.07 14.85 -0.43
C PRO A 19 -17.15 15.18 -1.46
N ARG A 20 -16.82 15.05 -2.75
CA ARG A 20 -17.74 15.36 -3.87
C ARG A 20 -18.59 14.18 -4.28
N HIS A 21 -18.03 12.97 -4.24
CA HIS A 21 -18.76 11.78 -4.66
C HIS A 21 -19.67 11.26 -3.54
N PRO A 22 -20.96 10.90 -3.82
CA PRO A 22 -21.93 10.47 -2.79
C PRO A 22 -21.46 9.25 -1.98
N TYR A 23 -20.68 8.37 -2.59
CA TYR A 23 -20.10 7.23 -1.88
C TYR A 23 -19.03 7.67 -0.87
N THR A 24 -18.14 8.59 -1.26
CA THR A 24 -17.13 9.15 -0.36
C THR A 24 -17.78 9.88 0.82
N GLN A 25 -18.84 10.63 0.56
CA GLN A 25 -19.64 11.31 1.62
C GLN A 25 -20.18 10.31 2.64
N ARG A 26 -20.70 9.17 2.18
CA ARG A 26 -21.19 8.11 3.07
C ARG A 26 -20.06 7.46 3.88
N LEU A 27 -18.92 7.19 3.25
CA LEU A 27 -17.75 6.62 3.94
C LEU A 27 -17.22 7.57 5.03
N VAL A 28 -17.07 8.84 4.71
CA VAL A 28 -16.58 9.85 5.66
C VAL A 28 -17.55 10.01 6.84
N LYS A 29 -18.87 10.02 6.60
CA LYS A 29 -19.87 10.06 7.66
C LYS A 29 -19.91 8.81 8.54
N ALA A 30 -19.62 7.64 7.96
CA ALA A 30 -19.62 6.36 8.68
C ALA A 30 -18.32 6.09 9.44
N ALA A 31 -17.21 6.74 9.05
CA ALA A 31 -15.94 6.60 9.74
C ALA A 31 -15.93 7.48 10.99
N PRO A 32 -15.87 6.91 12.21
CA PRO A 32 -15.58 7.71 13.41
C PRO A 32 -14.17 8.28 13.18
N SER A 33 -14.07 9.58 12.94
CA SER A 33 -12.89 10.21 12.40
C SER A 33 -11.71 10.04 13.37
N LEU A 34 -10.70 9.26 12.97
CA LEU A 34 -9.40 9.21 13.64
C LEU A 34 -8.77 10.61 13.68
N ALA A 35 -9.09 11.48 12.71
CA ALA A 35 -8.72 12.88 12.69
C ALA A 35 -9.43 13.66 13.83
N SER A 36 -10.75 13.50 14.03
CA SER A 36 -11.44 14.14 15.13
C SER A 36 -10.90 13.72 16.49
N ARG A 37 -10.60 12.43 16.69
CA ARG A 37 -10.00 11.94 17.95
C ARG A 37 -8.57 12.46 18.17
N ARG A 38 -7.76 12.62 17.11
CA ARG A 38 -6.43 13.23 17.21
C ARG A 38 -6.52 14.72 17.49
N ILE A 39 -7.40 15.43 16.81
CA ILE A 39 -7.64 16.86 17.03
C ILE A 39 -8.22 17.09 18.44
N GLU A 40 -9.22 16.33 18.85
CA GLU A 40 -9.80 16.41 20.21
C GLU A 40 -8.77 16.06 21.28
N SER A 41 -7.93 15.02 21.08
CA SER A 41 -6.90 14.65 22.05
C SER A 41 -5.73 15.64 22.07
N ALA A 42 -5.41 16.30 20.96
CA ALA A 42 -4.40 17.36 20.90
C ALA A 42 -4.91 18.64 21.56
N HIS A 43 -6.16 19.06 21.28
CA HIS A 43 -6.82 20.20 21.94
C HIS A 43 -6.97 19.97 23.45
N ALA A 44 -7.33 18.75 23.88
CA ALA A 44 -7.41 18.41 25.32
C ALA A 44 -6.06 18.46 26.04
N ARG A 45 -4.94 18.38 25.31
CA ARG A 45 -3.56 18.52 25.82
C ARG A 45 -2.98 19.92 25.63
N GLY A 46 -3.78 20.89 25.13
CA GLY A 46 -3.34 22.27 24.88
C GLY A 46 -2.35 22.40 23.72
N ILE A 47 -2.24 21.40 22.88
CA ILE A 47 -1.36 21.42 21.69
C ILE A 47 -2.16 22.01 20.53
N GLN A 48 -1.76 23.19 20.05
CA GLN A 48 -2.25 23.69 18.77
C GLN A 48 -1.54 22.91 17.67
N VAL A 49 -2.29 22.01 17.04
CA VAL A 49 -1.82 21.26 15.86
C VAL A 49 -2.04 22.15 14.66
N THR A 50 -0.98 22.56 13.99
CA THR A 50 -1.06 23.31 12.74
C THR A 50 -1.48 22.40 11.60
N ASP A 51 -2.16 22.95 10.58
CA ASP A 51 -2.59 22.19 9.39
C ASP A 51 -1.40 21.51 8.70
N ASP A 52 -0.18 22.09 8.76
CA ASP A 52 1.05 21.50 8.25
C ASP A 52 1.52 20.25 9.02
N GLU A 53 1.27 20.19 10.33
CA GLU A 53 1.59 19.00 11.15
C GLU A 53 0.56 17.88 10.96
N LEU A 54 -0.71 18.22 10.67
CA LEU A 54 -1.75 17.28 10.29
C LEU A 54 -1.54 16.70 8.89
N LEU A 55 -0.95 17.48 7.99
CA LEU A 55 -0.65 17.09 6.61
C LEU A 55 0.64 16.26 6.48
N GLY A 56 1.38 16.07 7.59
CA GLY A 56 2.74 15.57 7.52
C GLY A 56 3.54 16.51 6.62
N ALA A 57 4.41 17.33 7.20
CA ALA A 57 5.15 18.42 6.57
C ALA A 57 5.22 18.26 5.05
N SER A 58 4.66 19.18 4.32
CA SER A 58 4.81 19.27 2.86
C SER A 58 6.30 19.23 2.56
N LEU A 59 6.81 18.01 2.35
CA LEU A 59 8.20 17.79 1.94
C LEU A 59 8.34 18.55 0.65
N GLY A 60 9.20 19.55 0.68
CA GLY A 60 9.36 20.59 -0.30
C GLY A 60 9.19 20.13 -1.73
N SER A 61 8.54 20.95 -2.48
CA SER A 61 8.02 20.81 -3.84
C SER A 61 9.04 20.55 -4.96
N SER A 62 9.96 19.61 -4.79
CA SER A 62 10.84 19.17 -5.88
C SER A 62 10.56 17.75 -6.39
N ALA A 63 9.64 17.02 -5.81
CA ALA A 63 9.31 15.67 -6.23
C ALA A 63 8.16 15.66 -7.25
N THR A 64 8.45 16.07 -8.49
CA THR A 64 7.58 15.84 -9.66
C THR A 64 7.66 14.40 -10.16
N GLU A 65 8.55 13.58 -9.58
CA GLU A 65 8.87 12.24 -10.04
C GLU A 65 7.91 11.20 -9.40
N GLU A 66 7.14 10.53 -10.24
CA GLU A 66 6.31 9.40 -9.83
C GLU A 66 7.19 8.16 -9.63
N ILE A 67 7.22 7.64 -8.40
CA ILE A 67 7.90 6.39 -8.07
C ILE A 67 7.10 5.17 -8.50
N LEU A 68 5.77 5.26 -8.46
CA LEU A 68 4.85 4.22 -8.89
C LEU A 68 3.76 4.82 -9.76
N ARG A 69 3.46 4.16 -10.90
CA ARG A 69 2.37 4.52 -11.79
C ARG A 69 1.59 3.28 -12.19
N VAL A 70 0.29 3.37 -12.03
CA VAL A 70 -0.68 2.33 -12.40
C VAL A 70 -1.53 2.86 -13.55
N GLU A 71 -1.60 2.11 -14.65
CA GLU A 71 -2.32 2.50 -15.86
C GLU A 71 -3.35 1.46 -16.26
N HIS A 72 -4.62 1.85 -16.33
CA HIS A 72 -5.76 1.06 -16.82
C HIS A 72 -5.83 -0.36 -16.22
N LEU A 73 -5.51 -0.47 -14.91
CA LEU A 73 -5.40 -1.75 -14.22
C LEU A 73 -6.76 -2.43 -14.10
N THR A 74 -6.85 -3.63 -14.63
CA THR A 74 -8.05 -4.46 -14.54
C THR A 74 -7.69 -5.87 -14.07
N LYS A 75 -8.49 -6.42 -13.13
CA LYS A 75 -8.35 -7.80 -12.70
C LYS A 75 -9.69 -8.50 -12.65
N VAL A 76 -9.78 -9.57 -13.42
CA VAL A 76 -10.92 -10.47 -13.47
C VAL A 76 -10.47 -11.84 -12.92
N PHE A 77 -11.21 -12.38 -11.98
CA PHE A 77 -11.02 -13.74 -11.46
C PHE A 77 -12.07 -14.67 -12.01
N GLU A 78 -11.68 -15.90 -12.35
CA GLU A 78 -12.61 -16.97 -12.66
C GLU A 78 -13.18 -17.59 -11.39
N VAL A 79 -14.50 -17.65 -11.28
CA VAL A 79 -15.19 -18.27 -10.14
C VAL A 79 -15.41 -19.75 -10.43
N ARG A 80 -14.69 -20.62 -9.72
CA ARG A 80 -14.83 -22.07 -9.85
C ARG A 80 -16.23 -22.53 -9.43
N GLY A 81 -16.87 -23.34 -10.26
CA GLY A 81 -18.20 -23.92 -9.99
C GLY A 81 -19.40 -23.07 -10.37
N ALA A 82 -19.21 -21.83 -10.78
CA ALA A 82 -20.30 -21.01 -11.33
C ALA A 82 -20.68 -21.45 -12.77
N LYS A 83 -21.99 -21.47 -13.06
CA LYS A 83 -22.52 -21.76 -14.40
C LYS A 83 -23.10 -20.48 -15.01
N GLY A 84 -22.90 -20.27 -16.32
CA GLY A 84 -23.49 -19.14 -17.04
C GLY A 84 -22.66 -17.87 -17.00
N LYS A 85 -23.31 -16.69 -16.91
CA LYS A 85 -22.67 -15.35 -16.92
C LYS A 85 -21.86 -15.03 -15.66
N ASP A 86 -22.09 -15.76 -14.57
CA ASP A 86 -21.44 -15.50 -13.25
C ASP A 86 -20.09 -16.21 -13.10
N LYS A 87 -19.47 -16.63 -14.21
CA LYS A 87 -18.16 -17.32 -14.16
C LYS A 87 -17.00 -16.41 -13.80
N THR A 88 -17.17 -15.11 -13.83
CA THR A 88 -16.10 -14.14 -13.62
C THR A 88 -16.49 -13.09 -12.59
N LEU A 89 -15.52 -12.69 -11.79
CA LEU A 89 -15.60 -11.59 -10.83
C LEU A 89 -14.59 -10.51 -11.23
N THR A 90 -15.05 -9.34 -11.61
CA THR A 90 -14.18 -8.18 -11.83
C THR A 90 -13.87 -7.54 -10.48
N ALA A 91 -12.66 -7.78 -9.97
CA ALA A 91 -12.21 -7.25 -8.69
C ALA A 91 -11.60 -5.86 -8.81
N VAL A 92 -11.00 -5.54 -9.95
CA VAL A 92 -10.43 -4.23 -10.29
C VAL A 92 -10.87 -3.91 -11.71
N ASP A 93 -11.34 -2.70 -11.95
CA ASP A 93 -11.95 -2.29 -13.22
C ASP A 93 -11.41 -0.89 -13.60
N ASP A 94 -10.48 -0.87 -14.54
CA ASP A 94 -9.89 0.34 -15.15
C ASP A 94 -9.35 1.36 -14.13
N VAL A 95 -8.47 0.91 -13.22
CA VAL A 95 -7.89 1.76 -12.17
C VAL A 95 -6.57 2.36 -12.65
N SER A 96 -6.45 3.70 -12.56
CA SER A 96 -5.23 4.44 -12.87
C SER A 96 -4.92 5.44 -11.76
N PHE A 97 -3.66 5.50 -11.30
CA PHE A 97 -3.16 6.49 -10.35
C PHE A 97 -1.64 6.47 -10.30
N GLY A 98 -1.05 7.54 -9.74
CA GLY A 98 0.38 7.64 -9.47
C GLY A 98 0.68 7.88 -8.00
N ILE A 99 1.85 7.44 -7.55
CA ILE A 99 2.42 7.74 -6.24
C ILE A 99 3.72 8.49 -6.45
N ARG A 100 3.81 9.68 -5.89
CA ARG A 100 5.02 10.49 -5.97
C ARG A 100 6.05 10.04 -4.93
N LYS A 101 7.32 10.17 -5.26
CA LYS A 101 8.42 9.86 -4.36
C LYS A 101 8.33 10.67 -3.07
N GLY A 102 8.49 10.00 -1.93
CA GLY A 102 8.42 10.64 -0.61
C GLY A 102 7.01 11.00 -0.13
N THR A 103 5.95 10.60 -0.84
CA THR A 103 4.57 10.85 -0.42
C THR A 103 3.86 9.58 0.04
N THR A 104 2.76 9.75 0.78
CA THR A 104 1.87 8.67 1.19
C THR A 104 0.56 8.79 0.42
N THR A 105 0.14 7.70 -0.23
CA THR A 105 -1.14 7.59 -0.92
C THR A 105 -2.02 6.57 -0.20
N ALA A 106 -3.26 6.95 0.12
CA ALA A 106 -4.23 6.07 0.74
C ALA A 106 -5.27 5.60 -0.28
N LEU A 107 -5.49 4.28 -0.35
CA LEU A 107 -6.55 3.67 -1.13
C LEU A 107 -7.69 3.26 -0.19
N VAL A 108 -8.81 3.97 -0.24
CA VAL A 108 -9.93 3.83 0.70
C VAL A 108 -11.16 3.25 0.00
N GLY A 109 -11.95 2.48 0.72
CA GLY A 109 -13.18 1.86 0.21
C GLY A 109 -13.68 0.75 1.14
N GLU A 110 -14.89 0.25 0.91
CA GLU A 110 -15.48 -0.86 1.68
C GLU A 110 -14.72 -2.17 1.50
N SER A 111 -15.01 -3.16 2.37
CA SER A 111 -14.48 -4.52 2.19
C SER A 111 -14.93 -5.08 0.84
N GLY A 112 -14.03 -5.76 0.12
CA GLY A 112 -14.34 -6.31 -1.20
C GLY A 112 -14.29 -5.31 -2.37
N SER A 113 -13.95 -4.03 -2.14
CA SER A 113 -13.85 -3.03 -3.23
C SER A 113 -12.60 -3.14 -4.13
N GLY A 114 -11.76 -4.16 -3.94
CA GLY A 114 -10.59 -4.42 -4.80
C GLY A 114 -9.25 -3.86 -4.28
N LYS A 115 -9.20 -3.16 -3.13
CA LYS A 115 -7.97 -2.54 -2.61
C LYS A 115 -6.80 -3.51 -2.45
N SER A 116 -7.04 -4.64 -1.80
CA SER A 116 -6.00 -5.68 -1.60
C SER A 116 -5.57 -6.31 -2.92
N THR A 117 -6.48 -6.41 -3.88
CA THR A 117 -6.17 -6.91 -5.23
C THR A 117 -5.23 -5.95 -5.95
N VAL A 118 -5.50 -4.63 -5.90
CA VAL A 118 -4.60 -3.61 -6.45
C VAL A 118 -3.22 -3.69 -5.79
N ALA A 119 -3.16 -3.75 -4.44
CA ALA A 119 -1.91 -3.85 -3.73
C ALA A 119 -1.11 -5.11 -4.12
N ASN A 120 -1.78 -6.28 -4.24
CA ASN A 120 -1.13 -7.53 -4.63
C ASN A 120 -0.60 -7.48 -6.08
N ILE A 121 -1.28 -6.77 -6.98
CA ILE A 121 -0.78 -6.58 -8.36
C ILE A 121 0.46 -5.66 -8.34
N ILE A 122 0.42 -4.56 -7.60
CA ILE A 122 1.56 -3.64 -7.47
C ILE A 122 2.78 -4.37 -6.91
N LEU A 123 2.59 -5.23 -5.92
CA LEU A 123 3.65 -6.06 -5.32
C LEU A 123 4.09 -7.23 -6.23
N ASN A 124 3.51 -7.35 -7.42
CA ASN A 124 3.75 -8.45 -8.36
C ASN A 124 3.56 -9.83 -7.71
N LEU A 125 2.53 -9.97 -6.87
CA LEU A 125 2.10 -11.23 -6.25
C LEU A 125 1.01 -11.92 -7.09
N ILE A 126 0.25 -11.15 -7.88
CA ILE A 126 -0.73 -11.63 -8.85
C ILE A 126 -0.63 -10.79 -10.13
N ASP A 127 -0.81 -11.43 -11.28
CA ASP A 127 -0.80 -10.74 -12.56
C ASP A 127 -2.12 -9.99 -12.81
N PRO A 128 -2.09 -8.80 -13.43
CA PRO A 128 -3.30 -8.14 -13.92
C PRO A 128 -3.92 -8.92 -15.08
N THR A 129 -5.21 -8.71 -15.33
CA THR A 129 -5.86 -9.17 -16.57
C THR A 129 -5.52 -8.25 -17.73
N SER A 130 -5.47 -6.94 -17.47
CA SER A 130 -4.98 -5.90 -18.39
C SER A 130 -4.49 -4.70 -17.61
N GLY A 131 -3.84 -3.76 -18.31
CA GLY A 131 -3.20 -2.59 -17.71
C GLY A 131 -1.75 -2.86 -17.33
N LYS A 132 -1.10 -1.85 -16.76
CA LYS A 132 0.33 -1.89 -16.45
C LYS A 132 0.65 -1.23 -15.11
N VAL A 133 1.71 -1.69 -14.50
CA VAL A 133 2.30 -1.07 -13.30
C VAL A 133 3.75 -0.72 -13.61
N PHE A 134 4.12 0.52 -13.35
CA PHE A 134 5.49 1.01 -13.50
C PHE A 134 6.06 1.35 -12.14
N HIS A 135 7.29 0.94 -11.90
CA HIS A 135 8.09 1.36 -10.76
C HIS A 135 9.34 2.04 -11.27
N ASP A 136 9.54 3.29 -10.86
CA ASP A 136 10.67 4.13 -11.31
C ASP A 136 10.80 4.16 -12.86
N GLY A 137 9.67 4.28 -13.55
CA GLY A 137 9.55 4.29 -15.00
C GLY A 137 9.65 2.92 -15.69
N VAL A 138 9.96 1.85 -14.96
CA VAL A 138 10.10 0.49 -15.51
C VAL A 138 8.79 -0.29 -15.40
N ASP A 139 8.28 -0.82 -16.51
CA ASP A 139 7.10 -1.68 -16.56
C ASP A 139 7.40 -3.03 -15.86
N LEU A 140 6.69 -3.32 -14.76
CA LEU A 140 6.92 -4.52 -13.96
C LEU A 140 6.65 -5.82 -14.73
N SER A 141 5.80 -5.79 -15.75
CA SER A 141 5.49 -6.95 -16.58
C SER A 141 6.68 -7.40 -17.47
N THR A 142 7.66 -6.53 -17.68
CA THR A 142 8.85 -6.80 -18.50
C THR A 142 10.01 -7.36 -17.71
N LEU A 143 9.91 -7.35 -16.37
CA LEU A 143 11.00 -7.76 -15.49
C LEU A 143 11.16 -9.29 -15.45
N GLY A 144 12.40 -9.73 -15.59
CA GLY A 144 12.77 -11.12 -15.38
C GLY A 144 12.89 -11.50 -13.89
N PRO A 145 13.03 -12.81 -13.57
CA PRO A 145 13.07 -13.28 -12.19
C PRO A 145 14.15 -12.63 -11.31
N LYS A 146 15.32 -12.30 -11.89
CA LYS A 146 16.40 -11.63 -11.15
C LYS A 146 16.06 -10.18 -10.82
N GLU A 147 15.45 -9.47 -11.74
CA GLU A 147 15.03 -8.08 -11.57
C GLU A 147 13.88 -7.97 -10.57
N LEU A 148 12.91 -8.88 -10.65
CA LEU A 148 11.83 -9.00 -9.66
C LEU A 148 12.37 -9.32 -8.26
N PHE A 149 13.40 -10.16 -8.16
CA PHE A 149 14.05 -10.43 -6.88
C PHE A 149 14.73 -9.16 -6.31
N ALA A 150 15.38 -8.37 -7.15
CA ALA A 150 15.98 -7.09 -6.75
C ALA A 150 14.88 -6.07 -6.33
N LEU A 151 13.75 -6.02 -7.06
CA LEU A 151 12.62 -5.15 -6.73
C LEU A 151 12.04 -5.44 -5.35
N ARG A 152 11.92 -6.72 -4.95
CA ARG A 152 11.42 -7.13 -3.63
C ARG A 152 12.28 -6.63 -2.45
N ARG A 153 13.51 -6.22 -2.70
CA ARG A 153 14.36 -5.57 -1.70
C ARG A 153 13.95 -4.12 -1.45
N ILE A 154 13.37 -3.47 -2.45
CA ILE A 154 13.02 -2.03 -2.43
C ILE A 154 11.53 -1.84 -2.11
N MET A 155 10.68 -2.72 -2.62
CA MET A 155 9.23 -2.68 -2.44
C MET A 155 8.79 -3.80 -1.51
N GLN A 156 8.35 -3.45 -0.30
CA GLN A 156 8.00 -4.42 0.73
C GLN A 156 6.60 -4.16 1.31
N PRO A 157 5.80 -5.22 1.52
CA PRO A 157 4.49 -5.11 2.17
C PRO A 157 4.60 -5.12 3.69
N VAL A 158 3.74 -4.34 4.34
CA VAL A 158 3.42 -4.53 5.75
C VAL A 158 2.01 -5.13 5.83
N PHE A 159 1.91 -6.37 6.32
CA PHE A 159 0.64 -7.08 6.37
C PHE A 159 -0.25 -6.61 7.52
N GLN A 160 -1.58 -6.67 7.31
CA GLN A 160 -2.58 -6.28 8.29
C GLN A 160 -2.52 -7.13 9.57
N ASN A 161 -2.13 -8.40 9.47
CA ASN A 161 -1.91 -9.30 10.59
C ASN A 161 -0.43 -9.69 10.66
N PRO A 162 0.40 -8.95 11.41
CA PRO A 162 1.83 -9.22 11.50
C PRO A 162 2.13 -10.57 12.18
N TYR A 163 1.31 -10.99 13.15
CA TYR A 163 1.51 -12.27 13.83
C TYR A 163 1.30 -13.48 12.93
N GLY A 164 0.36 -13.40 11.99
CA GLY A 164 0.10 -14.47 11.01
C GLY A 164 1.14 -14.53 9.88
N SER A 165 2.00 -13.54 9.76
CA SER A 165 3.05 -13.50 8.73
C SER A 165 4.39 -14.07 9.21
N LEU A 166 4.52 -14.34 10.51
CA LEU A 166 5.72 -14.92 11.11
C LEU A 166 5.53 -16.43 11.33
N ASP A 167 6.52 -17.24 10.95
CA ASP A 167 6.54 -18.67 11.26
C ASP A 167 6.79 -18.86 12.77
N PRO A 168 5.85 -19.43 13.54
CA PRO A 168 6.01 -19.59 14.98
C PRO A 168 7.13 -20.57 15.37
N MET A 169 7.63 -21.36 14.41
CA MET A 169 8.77 -22.28 14.61
C MET A 169 10.12 -21.55 14.49
N TYR A 170 10.13 -20.30 14.04
CA TYR A 170 11.37 -19.54 13.90
C TYR A 170 11.66 -18.70 15.14
N SER A 171 12.93 -18.64 15.53
CA SER A 171 13.36 -17.68 16.54
C SER A 171 13.29 -16.24 15.99
N ILE A 172 13.14 -15.27 16.87
CA ILE A 172 13.17 -13.83 16.52
C ILE A 172 14.41 -13.51 15.68
N TYR A 173 15.58 -14.00 16.13
CA TYR A 173 16.84 -13.86 15.39
C TYR A 173 16.69 -14.33 13.93
N ARG A 174 16.15 -15.51 13.71
CA ARG A 174 16.00 -16.10 12.36
C ARG A 174 15.07 -15.28 11.47
N VAL A 175 13.97 -14.78 12.03
CA VAL A 175 13.00 -13.95 11.30
C VAL A 175 13.68 -12.65 10.82
N ILE A 176 14.47 -12.00 11.69
CA ILE A 176 15.15 -10.75 11.36
C ILE A 176 16.33 -10.99 10.42
N GLU A 177 17.07 -12.09 10.59
CA GLU A 177 18.22 -12.43 9.73
C GLU A 177 17.80 -12.86 8.32
N GLU A 178 16.63 -13.46 8.16
CA GLU A 178 16.21 -14.09 6.90
C GLU A 178 16.29 -13.17 5.68
N PRO A 179 15.77 -11.94 5.68
CA PRO A 179 15.91 -11.04 4.54
C PRO A 179 17.39 -10.72 4.21
N LEU A 180 18.23 -10.56 5.21
CA LEU A 180 19.65 -10.30 5.01
C LEU A 180 20.32 -11.50 4.34
N ARG A 181 19.98 -12.72 4.77
CA ARG A 181 20.49 -13.96 4.21
C ARG A 181 20.00 -14.19 2.78
N VAL A 182 18.71 -13.99 2.54
CA VAL A 182 18.08 -14.19 1.22
C VAL A 182 18.67 -13.24 0.18
N HIS A 183 18.91 -11.99 0.56
CA HIS A 183 19.50 -10.98 -0.33
C HIS A 183 21.03 -10.93 -0.30
N GLY A 184 21.69 -11.88 0.38
CA GLY A 184 23.15 -11.97 0.40
C GLY A 184 23.85 -10.78 1.07
N VAL A 185 23.19 -10.12 2.04
CA VAL A 185 23.74 -8.97 2.74
C VAL A 185 24.65 -9.44 3.87
N GLY A 186 25.92 -9.14 3.75
CA GLY A 186 26.94 -9.41 4.77
C GLY A 186 27.26 -10.89 5.03
N GLY A 187 28.36 -11.14 5.74
CA GLY A 187 28.73 -12.44 6.29
C GLY A 187 27.95 -12.76 7.59
N ARG A 188 28.14 -13.97 8.13
CA ARG A 188 27.42 -14.41 9.34
C ARG A 188 27.64 -13.45 10.54
N LYS A 189 28.87 -12.98 10.73
CA LYS A 189 29.20 -12.06 11.82
C LYS A 189 28.49 -10.71 11.68
N GLU A 190 28.55 -10.13 10.49
CA GLU A 190 27.89 -8.85 10.19
C GLU A 190 26.36 -8.93 10.33
N ARG A 191 25.75 -10.05 9.89
CA ARG A 191 24.31 -10.27 10.10
C ARG A 191 23.94 -10.37 11.56
N ASN A 192 24.75 -11.04 12.39
CA ASN A 192 24.55 -11.10 13.83
C ASN A 192 24.58 -9.71 14.48
N GLU A 193 25.59 -8.90 14.13
CA GLU A 193 25.71 -7.51 14.59
C GLU A 193 24.50 -6.69 14.15
N ARG A 194 24.08 -6.81 12.90
CA ARG A 194 22.92 -6.09 12.37
C ARG A 194 21.60 -6.50 13.00
N VAL A 195 21.41 -7.76 13.32
CA VAL A 195 20.21 -8.24 14.03
C VAL A 195 20.18 -7.68 15.46
N ALA A 196 21.33 -7.64 16.16
CA ALA A 196 21.42 -7.04 17.49
C ALA A 196 21.07 -5.54 17.45
N GLU A 197 21.66 -4.78 16.51
CA GLU A 197 21.34 -3.36 16.32
C GLU A 197 19.83 -3.13 16.07
N LEU A 198 19.20 -3.96 15.23
CA LEU A 198 17.77 -3.83 14.93
C LEU A 198 16.89 -4.12 16.16
N LEU A 199 17.29 -5.05 17.01
CA LEU A 199 16.58 -5.35 18.26
C LEU A 199 16.76 -4.23 19.30
N ASP A 200 17.91 -3.57 19.31
CA ASP A 200 18.16 -2.44 20.22
C ASP A 200 17.39 -1.16 19.82
N MET A 201 16.91 -1.08 18.56
CA MET A 201 16.13 0.07 18.07
C MET A 201 14.63 0.00 18.45
N VAL A 202 14.09 -1.13 18.89
CA VAL A 202 12.67 -1.35 19.24
C VAL A 202 12.49 -1.79 20.68
#